data_7afeac71404a76065979c112dd64162f
#
_entry.id   7afeac71404a76065979c112dd64162f
#
_cell.length_a   1.000
_cell.length_b   1.000
_cell.length_c   1.000
_cell.angle_alpha   90.00
_cell.angle_beta   90.00
_cell.angle_gamma   90.00
#
_symmetry.space_group_name_H-M   'P 1'
#
loop_
_entity.id
_entity.type
_entity.pdbx_description
1 polymer ?
#
loop_
_entity_poly.entity_id
_entity_poly.type
_entity_poly.pdbx_seq_one_letter_code
_entity_poly.pdbx_strand_id
1 'polypeptide(L)'
;MTTLSKRPWIAWIRVVLPIVVMILLAGHFYRSLSALDDLDAGAMIASIPVWAWCGSGTLYLVGISASAFFWRLLLNGCGHNPPFISTIRAFFVSQAGKYAPGKGLALLIRAALLRTHGVPMTLSLATGIIEVLWTMAVGSLFALTIYTILECTGSSSTSADPWLPFKLLALTCVTAVPAYPAWSIRLARASARKLGLDPGEFDFRLGWQSLLAGAAVLACGWICLTLSLILLIAGMAPAKAFPLILPAMAWVPLASVGGFVASTPGGIGVREYLIEQALLPHLGANQALLAALLLRLIWTVAEAVAALVLWLGWRDSVPMQVQHSNPADQKS
;
A
#
# COMPACT_ATOMS: atom_id res chain seq x y z
N MET A 1 29.70 -19.01 -24.03
CA MET A 1 29.56 -17.53 -24.09
C MET A 1 28.28 -17.21 -24.86
N THR A 2 27.17 -17.08 -24.17
CA THR A 2 25.91 -16.65 -24.78
C THR A 2 25.55 -15.30 -24.16
N THR A 3 25.71 -14.26 -24.95
CA THR A 3 25.32 -12.89 -24.69
C THR A 3 23.84 -12.84 -24.32
N LEU A 4 23.54 -12.58 -23.05
CA LEU A 4 22.20 -12.19 -22.61
C LEU A 4 21.85 -10.89 -23.34
N SER A 5 21.21 -11.02 -24.48
CA SER A 5 20.61 -9.95 -25.27
C SER A 5 19.84 -9.02 -24.30
N LYS A 6 20.26 -7.77 -24.22
CA LYS A 6 19.53 -6.69 -23.57
C LYS A 6 18.15 -6.63 -24.26
N ARG A 7 17.14 -7.24 -23.66
CA ARG A 7 15.79 -7.31 -24.23
C ARG A 7 15.22 -5.90 -24.28
N PRO A 8 15.05 -5.28 -25.47
CA PRO A 8 14.64 -3.88 -25.61
C PRO A 8 13.28 -3.59 -24.97
N TRP A 9 12.41 -4.59 -24.82
CA TRP A 9 11.11 -4.46 -24.18
C TRP A 9 11.17 -4.04 -22.71
N ILE A 10 12.26 -4.38 -21.97
CA ILE A 10 12.46 -3.94 -20.58
C ILE A 10 12.69 -2.42 -20.53
N ALA A 11 13.39 -1.86 -21.50
CA ALA A 11 13.59 -0.41 -21.60
C ALA A 11 12.26 0.30 -21.90
N TRP A 12 11.42 -0.28 -22.76
CA TRP A 12 10.08 0.25 -23.10
C TRP A 12 9.13 0.20 -21.90
N ILE A 13 9.11 -0.89 -21.12
CA ILE A 13 8.31 -0.98 -19.90
C ILE A 13 8.72 0.10 -18.91
N ARG A 14 10.00 0.40 -18.80
CA ARG A 14 10.52 1.44 -17.90
C ARG A 14 9.97 2.85 -18.19
N VAL A 15 9.62 3.14 -19.45
CA VAL A 15 9.11 4.45 -19.86
C VAL A 15 7.58 4.43 -20.01
N VAL A 16 7.03 3.40 -20.64
CA VAL A 16 5.61 3.33 -21.00
C VAL A 16 4.74 3.09 -19.76
N LEU A 17 5.17 2.26 -18.82
CA LEU A 17 4.38 1.94 -17.62
C LEU A 17 4.05 3.18 -16.77
N PRO A 18 5.01 4.06 -16.41
CA PRO A 18 4.69 5.29 -15.68
C PRO A 18 3.74 6.22 -16.46
N ILE A 19 3.91 6.33 -17.77
CA ILE A 19 3.06 7.17 -18.62
C ILE A 19 1.64 6.63 -18.66
N VAL A 20 1.45 5.33 -18.87
CA VAL A 20 0.12 4.69 -18.88
C VAL A 20 -0.55 4.86 -17.52
N VAL A 21 0.17 4.66 -16.42
CA VAL A 21 -0.34 4.87 -15.06
C VAL A 21 -0.78 6.32 -14.88
N MET A 22 0.02 7.29 -15.29
CA MET A 22 -0.34 8.72 -15.20
C MET A 22 -1.59 9.06 -16.04
N ILE A 23 -1.73 8.52 -17.22
CA ILE A 23 -2.91 8.73 -18.07
C ILE A 23 -4.17 8.13 -17.44
N LEU A 24 -4.08 6.90 -16.91
CA LEU A 24 -5.20 6.24 -16.21
C LEU A 24 -5.62 7.02 -14.97
N LEU A 25 -4.66 7.53 -14.21
CA LEU A 25 -4.90 8.37 -13.02
C LEU A 25 -5.55 9.71 -13.41
N ALA A 26 -5.02 10.37 -14.43
CA ALA A 26 -5.58 11.63 -14.94
C ALA A 26 -7.01 11.44 -15.45
N GLY A 27 -7.27 10.37 -16.18
CA GLY A 27 -8.63 10.06 -16.69
C GLY A 27 -9.62 9.73 -15.57
N HIS A 28 -9.18 9.00 -14.52
CA HIS A 28 -10.01 8.76 -13.35
C HIS A 28 -10.31 10.06 -12.61
N PHE A 29 -9.28 10.87 -12.40
CA PHE A 29 -9.39 12.15 -11.71
C PHE A 29 -10.30 13.14 -12.45
N TYR A 30 -10.17 13.22 -13.78
CA TYR A 30 -11.04 14.05 -14.60
C TYR A 30 -12.52 13.67 -14.44
N ARG A 31 -12.83 12.37 -14.47
CA ARG A 31 -14.21 11.89 -14.26
C ARG A 31 -14.74 12.20 -12.85
N SER A 32 -13.88 12.14 -11.86
CA SER A 32 -14.26 12.47 -10.48
C SER A 32 -14.46 13.97 -10.30
N LEU A 33 -13.68 14.81 -10.97
CA LEU A 33 -13.84 16.27 -10.96
C LEU A 33 -15.08 16.72 -11.73
N SER A 34 -15.39 16.09 -12.88
CA SER A 34 -16.60 16.42 -13.65
C SER A 34 -17.91 16.11 -12.89
N ALA A 35 -17.85 15.25 -11.88
CA ALA A 35 -18.98 15.05 -10.96
C ALA A 35 -19.15 16.20 -9.94
N LEU A 36 -18.22 17.18 -9.91
CA LEU A 36 -18.24 18.34 -9.02
C LEU A 36 -18.62 19.63 -9.76
N ASP A 37 -19.01 19.57 -11.05
CA ASP A 37 -19.26 20.76 -11.89
C ASP A 37 -20.35 21.70 -11.36
N ASP A 38 -21.28 21.21 -10.52
CA ASP A 38 -22.32 22.02 -9.84
C ASP A 38 -21.86 22.64 -8.51
N LEU A 39 -20.60 22.42 -8.10
CA LEU A 39 -20.06 22.90 -6.84
C LEU A 39 -19.03 24.00 -7.09
N ASP A 40 -18.98 24.99 -6.22
CA ASP A 40 -17.88 25.96 -6.16
C ASP A 40 -16.58 25.28 -5.62
N ALA A 41 -16.29 24.09 -6.20
CA ALA A 41 -15.18 23.23 -5.81
C ALA A 41 -13.84 23.94 -5.98
N GLY A 42 -13.74 24.82 -6.98
CA GLY A 42 -12.53 25.61 -7.22
C GLY A 42 -12.19 26.52 -6.06
N ALA A 43 -13.16 27.27 -5.56
CA ALA A 43 -12.96 28.14 -4.40
C ALA A 43 -12.67 27.34 -3.13
N MET A 44 -13.35 26.21 -2.93
CA MET A 44 -13.08 25.31 -1.79
C MET A 44 -11.65 24.75 -1.84
N ILE A 45 -11.18 24.30 -2.98
CA ILE A 45 -9.81 23.78 -3.17
C ILE A 45 -8.79 24.90 -2.94
N ALA A 46 -9.03 26.09 -3.48
CA ALA A 46 -8.14 27.24 -3.34
C ALA A 46 -8.03 27.74 -1.89
N SER A 47 -9.04 27.49 -1.06
CA SER A 47 -9.02 27.85 0.37
C SER A 47 -8.17 26.92 1.23
N ILE A 48 -7.83 25.72 0.74
CA ILE A 48 -7.06 24.74 1.52
C ILE A 48 -5.59 25.18 1.59
N PRO A 49 -5.04 25.40 2.79
CA PRO A 49 -3.66 25.85 2.93
C PRO A 49 -2.64 24.78 2.51
N VAL A 50 -1.51 25.22 1.97
CA VAL A 50 -0.45 24.34 1.44
C VAL A 50 0.05 23.33 2.48
N TRP A 51 0.10 23.69 3.76
CA TRP A 51 0.51 22.78 4.81
C TRP A 51 -0.39 21.53 4.93
N ALA A 52 -1.68 21.67 4.64
CA ALA A 52 -2.62 20.54 4.67
C ALA A 52 -2.33 19.55 3.54
N TRP A 53 -2.01 20.04 2.35
CA TRP A 53 -1.60 19.20 1.21
C TRP A 53 -0.30 18.46 1.47
N CYS A 54 0.76 19.23 1.80
CA CYS A 54 2.09 18.69 2.03
C CYS A 54 2.13 17.75 3.25
N GLY A 55 1.48 18.16 4.34
CA GLY A 55 1.42 17.39 5.57
C GLY A 55 0.65 16.08 5.39
N SER A 56 -0.51 16.13 4.72
CA SER A 56 -1.30 14.94 4.39
C SER A 56 -0.49 13.95 3.52
N GLY A 57 0.16 14.44 2.48
CA GLY A 57 1.02 13.61 1.61
C GLY A 57 2.22 13.00 2.36
N THR A 58 2.86 13.78 3.22
CA THR A 58 4.00 13.31 4.04
C THR A 58 3.56 12.22 5.02
N LEU A 59 2.46 12.45 5.75
CA LEU A 59 1.91 11.46 6.68
C LEU A 59 1.50 10.17 5.95
N TYR A 60 0.96 10.29 4.76
CA TYR A 60 0.69 9.14 3.92
C TYR A 60 1.95 8.33 3.58
N LEU A 61 3.01 9.00 3.11
CA LEU A 61 4.29 8.32 2.78
C LEU A 61 4.92 7.67 4.00
N VAL A 62 4.88 8.33 5.16
CA VAL A 62 5.32 7.74 6.43
C VAL A 62 4.49 6.50 6.76
N GLY A 63 3.17 6.60 6.62
CA GLY A 63 2.25 5.49 6.90
C GLY A 63 2.51 4.25 6.05
N ILE A 64 2.66 4.43 4.73
CA ILE A 64 2.94 3.27 3.85
C ILE A 64 4.38 2.76 3.99
N SER A 65 5.31 3.56 4.52
CA SER A 65 6.66 3.09 4.84
C SER A 65 6.67 2.01 5.92
N ALA A 66 5.66 1.97 6.79
CA ALA A 66 5.46 0.90 7.75
C ALA A 66 5.32 -0.48 7.08
N SER A 67 4.58 -0.55 5.97
CA SER A 67 4.47 -1.77 5.15
C SER A 67 5.80 -2.15 4.50
N ALA A 68 6.57 -1.18 4.01
CA ALA A 68 7.90 -1.43 3.45
C ALA A 68 8.86 -1.98 4.50
N PHE A 69 8.81 -1.43 5.72
CA PHE A 69 9.61 -1.89 6.84
C PHE A 69 9.21 -3.31 7.28
N PHE A 70 7.90 -3.57 7.41
CA PHE A 70 7.40 -4.90 7.72
C PHE A 70 7.80 -5.93 6.67
N TRP A 71 7.70 -5.59 5.37
CA TRP A 71 8.16 -6.46 4.30
C TRP A 71 9.66 -6.80 4.41
N ARG A 72 10.49 -5.81 4.75
CA ARG A 72 11.91 -6.06 5.02
C ARG A 72 12.13 -7.01 6.19
N LEU A 73 11.34 -6.88 7.26
CA LEU A 73 11.35 -7.79 8.40
C LEU A 73 11.06 -9.23 7.97
N LEU A 74 10.08 -9.43 7.08
CA LEU A 74 9.75 -10.74 6.51
C LEU A 74 10.91 -11.33 5.71
N LEU A 75 11.57 -10.52 4.87
CA LEU A 75 12.75 -10.95 4.09
C LEU A 75 13.91 -11.35 5.00
N ASN A 76 14.19 -10.57 6.04
CA ASN A 76 15.23 -10.86 7.03
C ASN A 76 14.94 -12.18 7.78
N GLY A 77 13.69 -12.42 8.15
CA GLY A 77 13.26 -13.66 8.78
C GLY A 77 13.39 -14.91 7.90
N CYS A 78 13.51 -14.72 6.59
CA CYS A 78 13.81 -15.79 5.63
C CYS A 78 15.31 -15.89 5.30
N GLY A 79 16.18 -15.22 6.06
CA GLY A 79 17.63 -15.28 5.87
C GLY A 79 18.18 -14.37 4.77
N HIS A 80 17.37 -13.46 4.21
CA HIS A 80 17.79 -12.54 3.15
C HIS A 80 17.78 -11.10 3.67
N ASN A 81 18.95 -10.46 3.68
CA ASN A 81 19.14 -9.10 4.19
C ASN A 81 19.46 -8.11 3.05
N PRO A 82 18.52 -7.79 2.16
CA PRO A 82 18.77 -6.80 1.14
C PRO A 82 19.04 -5.42 1.77
N PRO A 83 19.82 -4.55 1.11
CA PRO A 83 20.07 -3.20 1.59
C PRO A 83 18.75 -2.45 1.85
N PHE A 84 18.69 -1.69 2.94
CA PHE A 84 17.47 -0.97 3.35
C PHE A 84 16.92 -0.08 2.22
N ILE A 85 17.80 0.73 1.61
CA ILE A 85 17.42 1.64 0.53
C ILE A 85 16.87 0.88 -0.67
N SER A 86 17.45 -0.26 -1.04
CA SER A 86 16.98 -1.09 -2.16
C SER A 86 15.61 -1.68 -1.88
N THR A 87 15.33 -2.08 -0.65
CA THR A 87 14.01 -2.58 -0.23
C THR A 87 12.95 -1.48 -0.29
N ILE A 88 13.24 -0.29 0.26
CA ILE A 88 12.35 0.87 0.19
C ILE A 88 12.08 1.28 -1.26
N ARG A 89 13.11 1.34 -2.10
CA ARG A 89 12.96 1.63 -3.54
C ARG A 89 12.07 0.62 -4.24
N ALA A 90 12.34 -0.68 -4.04
CA ALA A 90 11.54 -1.75 -4.63
C ALA A 90 10.07 -1.64 -4.20
N PHE A 91 9.82 -1.31 -2.93
CA PHE A 91 8.48 -1.11 -2.39
C PHE A 91 7.76 0.06 -3.07
N PHE A 92 8.32 1.26 -3.02
CA PHE A 92 7.67 2.46 -3.56
C PHE A 92 7.52 2.42 -5.08
N VAL A 93 8.54 2.00 -5.82
CA VAL A 93 8.46 1.86 -7.29
C VAL A 93 7.39 0.85 -7.68
N SER A 94 7.23 -0.22 -6.89
CA SER A 94 6.20 -1.24 -7.17
C SER A 94 4.77 -0.74 -6.93
N GLN A 95 4.56 0.32 -6.15
CA GLN A 95 3.22 0.88 -5.92
C GLN A 95 2.54 1.30 -7.23
N ALA A 96 3.29 1.73 -8.24
CA ALA A 96 2.75 2.02 -9.57
C ALA A 96 2.01 0.82 -10.17
N GLY A 97 2.44 -0.40 -9.86
CA GLY A 97 1.84 -1.64 -10.37
C GLY A 97 0.44 -1.95 -9.81
N LYS A 98 0.01 -1.34 -8.71
CA LYS A 98 -1.32 -1.58 -8.13
C LYS A 98 -2.47 -0.98 -8.96
N TYR A 99 -2.15 -0.03 -9.84
CA TYR A 99 -3.11 0.63 -10.72
C TYR A 99 -3.32 -0.12 -12.04
N ALA A 100 -2.44 -1.09 -12.36
CA ALA A 100 -2.62 -1.94 -13.52
C ALA A 100 -3.69 -3.03 -13.26
N PRO A 101 -4.42 -3.46 -14.30
CA PRO A 101 -5.33 -4.59 -14.18
C PRO A 101 -4.60 -5.84 -13.70
N GLY A 102 -5.10 -6.47 -12.63
CA GLY A 102 -4.46 -7.64 -12.02
C GLY A 102 -3.47 -7.26 -10.91
N LYS A 103 -3.91 -7.38 -9.66
CA LYS A 103 -3.20 -6.98 -8.42
C LYS A 103 -1.78 -7.56 -8.25
N GLY A 104 -1.37 -8.52 -9.07
CA GLY A 104 -0.06 -9.18 -8.99
C GLY A 104 1.09 -8.37 -9.55
N LEU A 105 0.84 -7.35 -10.40
CA LEU A 105 1.93 -6.64 -11.09
C LEU A 105 2.84 -5.89 -10.10
N ALA A 106 2.27 -5.28 -9.06
CA ALA A 106 3.07 -4.62 -8.02
C ALA A 106 4.05 -5.62 -7.35
N LEU A 107 3.58 -6.81 -7.01
CA LEU A 107 4.42 -7.85 -6.40
C LEU A 107 5.49 -8.37 -7.38
N LEU A 108 5.16 -8.50 -8.67
CA LEU A 108 6.12 -8.90 -9.69
C LEU A 108 7.22 -7.85 -9.91
N ILE A 109 6.85 -6.57 -9.96
CA ILE A 109 7.82 -5.46 -10.05
C ILE A 109 8.74 -5.49 -8.84
N ARG A 110 8.19 -5.63 -7.62
CA ARG A 110 8.93 -5.70 -6.36
C ARG A 110 9.93 -6.87 -6.37
N ALA A 111 9.48 -8.05 -6.79
CA ALA A 111 10.30 -9.24 -6.90
C ALA A 111 11.42 -9.09 -7.95
N ALA A 112 11.11 -8.50 -9.10
CA ALA A 112 12.10 -8.26 -10.15
C ALA A 112 13.21 -7.27 -9.71
N LEU A 113 12.84 -6.23 -8.95
CA LEU A 113 13.79 -5.23 -8.46
C LEU A 113 14.74 -5.78 -7.40
N LEU A 114 14.28 -6.67 -6.51
CA LEU A 114 15.14 -7.28 -5.49
C LEU A 114 15.96 -8.47 -5.99
N ARG A 115 15.64 -9.01 -7.15
CA ARG A 115 16.43 -10.10 -7.74
C ARG A 115 17.90 -9.72 -7.93
N THR A 116 18.18 -8.46 -8.27
CA THR A 116 19.54 -7.95 -8.42
C THR A 116 20.35 -7.93 -7.12
N HIS A 117 19.67 -8.07 -5.97
CA HIS A 117 20.26 -8.13 -4.63
C HIS A 117 20.26 -9.55 -4.06
N GLY A 118 20.15 -10.59 -4.92
CA GLY A 118 20.23 -11.98 -4.51
C GLY A 118 18.96 -12.52 -3.83
N VAL A 119 17.84 -11.79 -3.86
CA VAL A 119 16.58 -12.29 -3.31
C VAL A 119 15.81 -13.08 -4.38
N PRO A 120 15.48 -14.37 -4.13
CA PRO A 120 14.68 -15.16 -5.06
C PRO A 120 13.33 -14.53 -5.37
N MET A 121 12.89 -14.55 -6.64
CA MET A 121 11.59 -13.96 -7.01
C MET A 121 10.42 -14.58 -6.25
N THR A 122 10.44 -15.91 -6.05
CA THR A 122 9.42 -16.64 -5.29
C THR A 122 9.34 -16.21 -3.84
N LEU A 123 10.48 -15.99 -3.19
CA LEU A 123 10.54 -15.48 -1.83
C LEU A 123 9.98 -14.06 -1.75
N SER A 124 10.39 -13.18 -2.68
CA SER A 124 9.87 -11.81 -2.76
C SER A 124 8.36 -11.78 -2.96
N LEU A 125 7.81 -12.66 -3.81
CA LEU A 125 6.37 -12.81 -4.01
C LEU A 125 5.67 -13.31 -2.74
N ALA A 126 6.22 -14.35 -2.08
CA ALA A 126 5.65 -14.91 -0.87
C ALA A 126 5.59 -13.88 0.26
N THR A 127 6.72 -13.24 0.54
CA THR A 127 6.80 -12.22 1.60
C THR A 127 5.96 -10.98 1.27
N GLY A 128 5.86 -10.60 -0.01
CA GLY A 128 4.98 -9.52 -0.45
C GLY A 128 3.49 -9.84 -0.28
N ILE A 129 3.07 -11.08 -0.54
CA ILE A 129 1.69 -11.54 -0.28
C ILE A 129 1.41 -11.53 1.23
N ILE A 130 2.34 -12.02 2.05
CA ILE A 130 2.23 -12.00 3.51
C ILE A 130 2.09 -10.54 3.99
N GLU A 131 2.95 -9.65 3.52
CA GLU A 131 2.92 -8.23 3.89
C GLU A 131 1.56 -7.60 3.61
N VAL A 132 1.02 -7.74 2.40
CA VAL A 132 -0.27 -7.18 2.03
C VAL A 132 -1.40 -7.73 2.89
N LEU A 133 -1.45 -9.05 3.09
CA LEU A 133 -2.50 -9.69 3.89
C LEU A 133 -2.40 -9.30 5.37
N TRP A 134 -1.20 -9.22 5.94
CA TRP A 134 -0.99 -8.75 7.30
C TRP A 134 -1.39 -7.28 7.47
N THR A 135 -1.04 -6.42 6.51
CA THR A 135 -1.45 -5.01 6.51
C THR A 135 -2.98 -4.90 6.54
N MET A 136 -3.69 -5.69 5.72
CA MET A 136 -5.14 -5.71 5.71
C MET A 136 -5.73 -6.29 7.00
N ALA A 137 -5.17 -7.37 7.52
CA ALA A 137 -5.62 -8.00 8.77
C ALA A 137 -5.46 -7.06 9.97
N VAL A 138 -4.29 -6.42 10.09
CA VAL A 138 -4.03 -5.42 11.15
C VAL A 138 -4.98 -4.23 10.99
N GLY A 139 -5.21 -3.74 9.77
CA GLY A 139 -6.15 -2.65 9.51
C GLY A 139 -7.59 -3.00 9.90
N SER A 140 -8.06 -4.21 9.57
CA SER A 140 -9.40 -4.69 9.96
C SER A 140 -9.54 -4.81 11.48
N LEU A 141 -8.53 -5.39 12.14
CA LEU A 141 -8.52 -5.53 13.60
C LEU A 141 -8.46 -4.18 14.30
N PHE A 142 -7.66 -3.26 13.78
CA PHE A 142 -7.57 -1.88 14.27
C PHE A 142 -8.92 -1.16 14.16
N ALA A 143 -9.57 -1.24 13.00
CA ALA A 143 -10.89 -0.67 12.79
C ALA A 143 -11.95 -1.27 13.74
N LEU A 144 -11.94 -2.60 13.92
CA LEU A 144 -12.84 -3.29 14.84
C LEU A 144 -12.63 -2.82 16.29
N THR A 145 -11.37 -2.71 16.73
CA THR A 145 -11.03 -2.26 18.09
C THR A 145 -11.53 -0.83 18.33
N ILE A 146 -11.25 0.09 17.41
CA ILE A 146 -11.70 1.49 17.53
C ILE A 146 -13.22 1.58 17.51
N TYR A 147 -13.87 0.85 16.60
CA TYR A 147 -15.34 0.80 16.55
C TYR A 147 -15.94 0.34 17.87
N THR A 148 -15.40 -0.73 18.48
CA THR A 148 -15.84 -1.24 19.77
C THR A 148 -15.68 -0.19 20.88
N ILE A 149 -14.57 0.57 20.88
CA ILE A 149 -14.34 1.67 21.83
C ILE A 149 -15.41 2.76 21.65
N LEU A 150 -15.71 3.16 20.41
CA LEU A 150 -16.72 4.17 20.10
C LEU A 150 -18.12 3.74 20.58
N GLU A 151 -18.49 2.50 20.40
CA GLU A 151 -19.77 1.95 20.88
C GLU A 151 -19.82 1.95 22.42
N CYS A 152 -18.76 1.47 23.09
CA CYS A 152 -18.70 1.43 24.55
C CYS A 152 -18.73 2.82 25.19
N THR A 153 -18.23 3.86 24.49
CA THR A 153 -18.21 5.24 25.01
C THR A 153 -19.46 6.03 24.65
N GLY A 154 -20.41 5.44 23.91
CA GLY A 154 -21.62 6.13 23.44
C GLY A 154 -21.33 7.26 22.44
N SER A 155 -20.11 7.29 21.89
CA SER A 155 -19.66 8.31 20.93
C SER A 155 -19.98 7.96 19.48
N SER A 156 -20.64 6.84 19.23
CA SER A 156 -21.05 6.41 17.90
C SER A 156 -22.23 7.24 17.43
N SER A 157 -21.96 8.25 16.60
CA SER A 157 -22.97 8.92 15.78
C SER A 157 -23.28 8.12 14.50
N THR A 158 -22.65 6.98 14.33
CA THR A 158 -22.78 6.13 13.16
C THR A 158 -24.06 5.33 13.29
N SER A 159 -24.90 5.41 12.28
CA SER A 159 -26.17 4.67 12.15
C SER A 159 -26.05 3.27 12.74
N ALA A 160 -27.03 2.91 13.56
CA ALA A 160 -27.15 1.63 14.24
C ALA A 160 -27.28 0.46 13.27
N ASP A 161 -26.18 0.10 12.60
CA ASP A 161 -26.10 -1.22 11.94
C ASP A 161 -25.64 -2.24 12.99
N PRO A 162 -26.57 -2.99 13.62
CA PRO A 162 -26.24 -3.95 14.67
C PRO A 162 -25.33 -5.08 14.15
N TRP A 163 -25.21 -5.23 12.83
CA TRP A 163 -24.38 -6.23 12.18
C TRP A 163 -22.98 -5.74 11.86
N LEU A 164 -22.67 -4.45 12.06
CA LEU A 164 -21.36 -3.89 11.71
C LEU A 164 -20.19 -4.58 12.44
N PRO A 165 -20.25 -4.89 13.76
CA PRO A 165 -19.18 -5.63 14.44
C PRO A 165 -18.94 -7.01 13.82
N PHE A 166 -20.02 -7.72 13.46
CA PHE A 166 -19.91 -9.03 12.81
C PHE A 166 -19.32 -8.94 11.41
N LYS A 167 -19.67 -7.89 10.64
CA LYS A 167 -19.08 -7.61 9.33
C LYS A 167 -17.57 -7.32 9.44
N LEU A 168 -17.16 -6.52 10.43
CA LEU A 168 -15.75 -6.22 10.70
C LEU A 168 -14.99 -7.46 11.18
N LEU A 169 -15.59 -8.27 12.05
CA LEU A 169 -15.01 -9.54 12.48
C LEU A 169 -14.83 -10.51 11.29
N ALA A 170 -15.86 -10.66 10.46
CA ALA A 170 -15.77 -11.49 9.25
C ALA A 170 -14.68 -10.99 8.30
N LEU A 171 -14.60 -9.68 8.09
CA LEU A 171 -13.55 -9.05 7.27
C LEU A 171 -12.14 -9.32 7.84
N THR A 172 -12.00 -9.22 9.17
CA THR A 172 -10.74 -9.55 9.86
C THR A 172 -10.38 -11.02 9.65
N CYS A 173 -11.33 -11.95 9.79
CA CYS A 173 -11.09 -13.36 9.54
C CYS A 173 -10.72 -13.65 8.08
N VAL A 174 -11.41 -13.04 7.12
CA VAL A 174 -11.13 -13.18 5.68
C VAL A 174 -9.73 -12.71 5.32
N THR A 175 -9.21 -11.69 5.99
CA THR A 175 -7.86 -11.16 5.73
C THR A 175 -6.78 -11.86 6.57
N ALA A 176 -7.09 -12.24 7.82
CA ALA A 176 -6.13 -12.86 8.74
C ALA A 176 -5.84 -14.33 8.42
N VAL A 177 -6.86 -15.12 8.02
CA VAL A 177 -6.66 -16.55 7.71
C VAL A 177 -5.65 -16.75 6.57
N PRO A 178 -5.78 -16.07 5.40
CA PRO A 178 -4.78 -16.18 4.34
C PRO A 178 -3.42 -15.54 4.71
N ALA A 179 -3.38 -14.64 5.69
CA ALA A 179 -2.15 -14.03 6.17
C ALA A 179 -1.28 -15.00 6.97
N TYR A 180 -1.82 -16.12 7.44
CA TYR A 180 -1.03 -17.15 8.11
C TYR A 180 0.07 -17.67 7.16
N PRO A 181 1.34 -17.70 7.61
CA PRO A 181 2.49 -17.91 6.73
C PRO A 181 2.40 -19.15 5.85
N ALA A 182 1.91 -20.27 6.39
CA ALA A 182 1.79 -21.51 5.62
C ALA A 182 0.83 -21.41 4.40
N TRP A 183 -0.26 -20.64 4.53
CA TRP A 183 -1.19 -20.40 3.42
C TRP A 183 -0.60 -19.45 2.39
N SER A 184 0.02 -18.37 2.85
CA SER A 184 0.66 -17.39 1.97
C SER A 184 1.80 -18.01 1.17
N ILE A 185 2.60 -18.88 1.78
CA ILE A 185 3.66 -19.64 1.09
C ILE A 185 3.07 -20.58 0.04
N ARG A 186 1.99 -21.33 0.37
CA ARG A 186 1.32 -22.20 -0.61
C ARG A 186 0.79 -21.38 -1.79
N LEU A 187 0.16 -20.24 -1.54
CA LEU A 187 -0.34 -19.33 -2.58
C LEU A 187 0.81 -18.79 -3.44
N ALA A 188 1.91 -18.37 -2.84
CA ALA A 188 3.07 -17.87 -3.56
C ALA A 188 3.71 -18.94 -4.45
N ARG A 189 3.88 -20.18 -3.93
CA ARG A 189 4.39 -21.32 -4.72
C ARG A 189 3.46 -21.69 -5.88
N ALA A 190 2.14 -21.66 -5.64
CA ALA A 190 1.16 -21.91 -6.71
C ALA A 190 1.21 -20.82 -7.79
N SER A 191 1.36 -19.56 -7.39
CA SER A 191 1.51 -18.44 -8.31
C SER A 191 2.82 -18.50 -9.09
N ALA A 192 3.93 -18.85 -8.44
CA ALA A 192 5.22 -19.04 -9.09
C ALA A 192 5.18 -20.14 -10.16
N ARG A 193 4.56 -21.29 -9.86
CA ARG A 193 4.37 -22.37 -10.85
C ARG A 193 3.59 -21.92 -12.06
N LYS A 194 2.50 -21.15 -11.87
CA LYS A 194 1.69 -20.59 -12.98
C LYS A 194 2.49 -19.61 -13.85
N LEU A 195 3.49 -18.95 -13.28
CA LEU A 195 4.37 -17.99 -13.96
C LEU A 195 5.63 -18.66 -14.55
N GLY A 196 5.76 -19.99 -14.45
CA GLY A 196 6.96 -20.72 -14.90
C GLY A 196 8.22 -20.38 -14.09
N LEU A 197 8.05 -19.92 -12.85
CA LEU A 197 9.17 -19.64 -11.93
C LEU A 197 9.43 -20.86 -11.04
N ASP A 198 10.71 -21.09 -10.73
CA ASP A 198 11.09 -22.11 -9.75
C ASP A 198 10.46 -21.77 -8.39
N PRO A 199 9.64 -22.64 -7.79
CA PRO A 199 9.03 -22.36 -6.49
C PRO A 199 10.02 -22.26 -5.33
N GLY A 200 11.25 -22.76 -5.48
CA GLY A 200 12.31 -22.68 -4.48
C GLY A 200 11.91 -23.27 -3.11
N GLU A 201 12.91 -23.63 -2.33
CA GLU A 201 12.72 -23.92 -0.91
C GLU A 201 13.22 -22.72 -0.10
N PHE A 202 12.37 -22.19 0.78
CA PHE A 202 12.76 -21.18 1.75
C PHE A 202 12.10 -21.47 3.10
N ASP A 203 12.89 -21.36 4.14
CA ASP A 203 12.44 -21.49 5.52
C ASP A 203 11.93 -20.14 6.03
N PHE A 204 10.71 -20.15 6.54
CA PHE A 204 10.12 -18.99 7.18
C PHE A 204 10.32 -19.11 8.70
N ARG A 205 11.34 -18.41 9.22
CA ARG A 205 11.75 -18.49 10.63
C ARG A 205 11.40 -17.26 11.44
N LEU A 206 10.28 -16.61 11.14
CA LEU A 206 9.83 -15.49 11.95
C LEU A 206 9.17 -15.98 13.24
N GLY A 207 9.76 -15.59 14.38
CA GLY A 207 9.15 -15.77 15.67
C GLY A 207 7.94 -14.85 15.88
N TRP A 208 7.04 -15.22 16.80
CA TRP A 208 5.86 -14.42 17.14
C TRP A 208 6.19 -12.99 17.55
N GLN A 209 7.33 -12.78 18.24
CA GLN A 209 7.79 -11.45 18.64
C GLN A 209 8.01 -10.53 17.43
N SER A 210 8.61 -11.03 16.36
CA SER A 210 8.83 -10.25 15.12
C SER A 210 7.53 -9.96 14.40
N LEU A 211 6.57 -10.88 14.42
CA LEU A 211 5.24 -10.66 13.84
C LEU A 211 4.44 -9.64 14.64
N LEU A 212 4.47 -9.69 15.97
CA LEU A 212 3.83 -8.71 16.84
C LEU A 212 4.46 -7.32 16.70
N ALA A 213 5.79 -7.23 16.66
CA ALA A 213 6.49 -5.98 16.39
C ALA A 213 6.10 -5.42 15.01
N GLY A 214 6.02 -6.28 13.99
CA GLY A 214 5.53 -5.92 12.67
C GLY A 214 4.09 -5.41 12.68
N ALA A 215 3.20 -6.07 13.41
CA ALA A 215 1.82 -5.63 13.58
C ALA A 215 1.72 -4.25 14.25
N ALA A 216 2.54 -4.00 15.27
CA ALA A 216 2.60 -2.68 15.92
C ALA A 216 3.07 -1.59 14.96
N VAL A 217 4.09 -1.87 14.14
CA VAL A 217 4.56 -0.93 13.10
C VAL A 217 3.46 -0.67 12.07
N LEU A 218 2.73 -1.69 11.62
CA LEU A 218 1.59 -1.53 10.70
C LEU A 218 0.45 -0.73 11.34
N ALA A 219 0.16 -0.92 12.63
CA ALA A 219 -0.83 -0.13 13.34
C ALA A 219 -0.42 1.36 13.40
N CYS A 220 0.85 1.66 13.68
CA CYS A 220 1.38 3.02 13.56
C CYS A 220 1.22 3.58 12.14
N GLY A 221 1.43 2.75 11.11
CA GLY A 221 1.15 3.11 9.73
C GLY A 221 -0.31 3.53 9.52
N TRP A 222 -1.27 2.78 10.04
CA TRP A 222 -2.70 3.11 9.98
C TRP A 222 -3.04 4.42 10.69
N ILE A 223 -2.40 4.70 11.83
CA ILE A 223 -2.53 5.99 12.52
C ILE A 223 -2.05 7.13 11.62
N CYS A 224 -0.89 6.99 10.98
CA CYS A 224 -0.37 8.00 10.05
C CYS A 224 -1.31 8.24 8.85
N LEU A 225 -1.88 7.17 8.27
CA LEU A 225 -2.85 7.30 7.19
C LEU A 225 -4.12 8.03 7.65
N THR A 226 -4.59 7.75 8.85
CA THR A 226 -5.73 8.45 9.47
C THR A 226 -5.41 9.92 9.68
N LEU A 227 -4.25 10.23 10.26
CA LEU A 227 -3.82 11.61 10.47
C LEU A 227 -3.63 12.37 9.14
N SER A 228 -3.29 11.68 8.06
CA SER A 228 -3.27 12.25 6.71
C SER A 228 -4.66 12.78 6.30
N LEU A 229 -5.73 12.01 6.52
CA LEU A 229 -7.10 12.46 6.30
C LEU A 229 -7.47 13.63 7.23
N ILE A 230 -7.17 13.51 8.53
CA ILE A 230 -7.49 14.54 9.52
C ILE A 230 -6.80 15.86 9.19
N LEU A 231 -5.57 15.82 8.73
CA LEU A 231 -4.82 17.03 8.36
C LEU A 231 -5.45 17.73 7.14
N LEU A 232 -5.94 16.95 6.17
CA LEU A 232 -6.71 17.50 5.05
C LEU A 232 -8.02 18.14 5.53
N ILE A 233 -8.77 17.46 6.41
CA ILE A 233 -10.01 18.01 6.99
C ILE A 233 -9.70 19.28 7.81
N ALA A 234 -8.60 19.31 8.54
CA ALA A 234 -8.18 20.52 9.28
C ALA A 234 -7.91 21.71 8.36
N GLY A 235 -7.45 21.48 7.14
CA GLY A 235 -7.31 22.51 6.12
C GLY A 235 -8.64 22.98 5.52
N MET A 236 -9.66 22.10 5.47
CA MET A 236 -10.98 22.39 4.88
C MET A 236 -11.99 22.93 5.92
N ALA A 237 -12.02 22.30 7.09
CA ALA A 237 -12.99 22.54 8.16
C ALA A 237 -12.32 22.34 9.53
N PRO A 238 -11.52 23.31 10.03
CA PRO A 238 -10.67 23.13 11.21
C PRO A 238 -11.43 22.71 12.47
N ALA A 239 -12.60 23.27 12.70
CA ALA A 239 -13.42 22.97 13.87
C ALA A 239 -13.93 21.52 13.91
N LYS A 240 -13.99 20.85 12.75
CA LYS A 240 -14.49 19.48 12.62
C LYS A 240 -13.37 18.42 12.68
N ALA A 241 -12.11 18.81 12.52
CA ALA A 241 -10.99 17.86 12.41
C ALA A 241 -10.75 17.07 13.70
N PHE A 242 -10.66 17.74 14.85
CA PHE A 242 -10.35 17.11 16.12
C PHE A 242 -11.37 16.04 16.55
N PRO A 243 -12.69 16.30 16.51
CA PRO A 243 -13.71 15.30 16.86
C PRO A 243 -13.68 14.06 15.94
N LEU A 244 -13.18 14.21 14.71
CA LEU A 244 -13.13 13.14 13.72
C LEU A 244 -11.90 12.24 13.83
N ILE A 245 -10.93 12.54 14.69
CA ILE A 245 -9.70 11.74 14.82
C ILE A 245 -10.05 10.27 15.15
N LEU A 246 -10.80 10.05 16.23
CA LEU A 246 -11.11 8.70 16.68
C LEU A 246 -12.01 7.93 15.70
N PRO A 247 -13.12 8.48 15.20
CA PRO A 247 -13.91 7.81 14.15
C PRO A 247 -13.11 7.51 12.88
N ALA A 248 -12.26 8.43 12.41
CA ALA A 248 -11.44 8.24 11.22
C ALA A 248 -10.43 7.09 11.37
N MET A 249 -9.98 6.79 12.59
CA MET A 249 -9.15 5.61 12.88
C MET A 249 -9.85 4.28 12.57
N ALA A 250 -11.17 4.24 12.56
CA ALA A 250 -11.93 3.08 12.09
C ALA A 250 -12.17 3.15 10.57
N TRP A 251 -12.56 4.32 10.04
CA TRP A 251 -13.01 4.45 8.65
C TRP A 251 -11.87 4.31 7.63
N VAL A 252 -10.70 4.89 7.88
CA VAL A 252 -9.58 4.87 6.92
C VAL A 252 -9.07 3.45 6.67
N PRO A 253 -8.79 2.62 7.70
CA PRO A 253 -8.44 1.21 7.49
C PRO A 253 -9.59 0.44 6.82
N LEU A 254 -10.84 0.64 7.27
CA LEU A 254 -12.00 -0.06 6.72
C LEU A 254 -12.19 0.23 5.23
N ALA A 255 -12.10 1.50 4.82
CA ALA A 255 -12.18 1.89 3.42
C ALA A 255 -11.05 1.28 2.57
N SER A 256 -9.85 1.22 3.15
CA SER A 256 -8.68 0.63 2.47
C SER A 256 -8.83 -0.88 2.30
N VAL A 257 -9.27 -1.59 3.35
CA VAL A 257 -9.52 -3.03 3.31
C VAL A 257 -10.70 -3.34 2.39
N GLY A 258 -11.79 -2.56 2.44
CA GLY A 258 -12.94 -2.68 1.55
C GLY A 258 -12.54 -2.55 0.07
N GLY A 259 -11.74 -1.54 -0.26
CA GLY A 259 -11.19 -1.36 -1.61
C GLY A 259 -10.26 -2.51 -2.04
N PHE A 260 -9.52 -3.10 -1.09
CA PHE A 260 -8.71 -4.28 -1.36
C PHE A 260 -9.58 -5.51 -1.66
N VAL A 261 -10.60 -5.79 -0.85
CA VAL A 261 -11.50 -6.95 -1.01
C VAL A 261 -12.33 -6.83 -2.28
N ALA A 262 -12.84 -5.64 -2.60
CA ALA A 262 -13.63 -5.37 -3.81
C ALA A 262 -12.85 -5.61 -5.13
N SER A 263 -11.54 -5.83 -5.04
CA SER A 263 -10.69 -6.18 -6.18
C SER A 263 -10.63 -5.16 -7.31
N THR A 264 -11.05 -3.92 -7.07
CA THR A 264 -10.90 -2.84 -8.04
C THR A 264 -9.41 -2.41 -8.13
N PRO A 265 -8.92 -2.00 -9.32
CA PRO A 265 -7.55 -1.52 -9.48
C PRO A 265 -7.26 -0.36 -8.52
N GLY A 266 -6.27 -0.53 -7.63
CA GLY A 266 -5.94 0.46 -6.61
C GLY A 266 -7.05 0.79 -5.59
N GLY A 267 -8.15 0.01 -5.54
CA GLY A 267 -9.31 0.28 -4.67
C GLY A 267 -10.21 1.41 -5.16
N ILE A 268 -10.08 1.79 -6.44
CA ILE A 268 -10.80 2.92 -7.07
C ILE A 268 -12.32 2.74 -6.95
N GLY A 269 -13.02 3.80 -6.57
CA GLY A 269 -14.46 3.88 -6.39
C GLY A 269 -14.91 3.43 -5.02
N VAL A 270 -14.47 2.28 -4.54
CA VAL A 270 -14.93 1.72 -3.25
C VAL A 270 -14.33 2.45 -2.06
N ARG A 271 -13.03 2.78 -2.11
CA ARG A 271 -12.36 3.50 -1.03
C ARG A 271 -12.93 4.91 -0.88
N GLU A 272 -13.06 5.63 -2.00
CA GLU A 272 -13.60 6.99 -2.03
C GLU A 272 -15.04 6.99 -1.50
N TYR A 273 -15.90 6.07 -1.97
CA TYR A 273 -17.27 5.92 -1.51
C TYR A 273 -17.37 5.66 0.00
N LEU A 274 -16.54 4.74 0.53
CA LEU A 274 -16.57 4.44 1.96
C LEU A 274 -16.12 5.62 2.83
N ILE A 275 -15.09 6.36 2.41
CA ILE A 275 -14.66 7.58 3.10
C ILE A 275 -15.72 8.67 3.00
N GLU A 276 -16.31 8.89 1.83
CA GLU A 276 -17.40 9.84 1.64
C GLU A 276 -18.58 9.54 2.56
N GLN A 277 -19.08 8.29 2.57
CA GLN A 277 -20.19 7.87 3.41
C GLN A 277 -19.90 8.06 4.91
N ALA A 278 -18.66 7.80 5.34
CA ALA A 278 -18.23 8.00 6.70
C ALA A 278 -18.18 9.49 7.09
N LEU A 279 -17.79 10.37 6.16
CA LEU A 279 -17.70 11.82 6.40
C LEU A 279 -19.03 12.57 6.21
N LEU A 280 -19.96 11.99 5.44
CA LEU A 280 -21.23 12.63 5.06
C LEU A 280 -22.02 13.21 6.26
N PRO A 281 -22.23 12.49 7.39
CA PRO A 281 -22.96 13.02 8.53
C PRO A 281 -22.29 14.21 9.22
N HIS A 282 -20.96 14.36 9.04
CA HIS A 282 -20.15 15.35 9.76
C HIS A 282 -19.81 16.57 8.92
N LEU A 283 -19.55 16.37 7.63
CA LEU A 283 -19.09 17.44 6.73
C LEU A 283 -20.21 17.92 5.78
N GLY A 284 -21.26 17.10 5.57
CA GLY A 284 -22.23 17.30 4.50
C GLY A 284 -21.72 16.76 3.14
N ALA A 285 -22.62 16.63 2.17
CA ALA A 285 -22.35 15.90 0.92
C ALA A 285 -21.15 16.47 0.15
N ASN A 286 -21.10 17.77 -0.06
CA ASN A 286 -20.09 18.42 -0.89
C ASN A 286 -18.68 18.32 -0.30
N GLN A 287 -18.53 18.61 0.99
CA GLN A 287 -17.22 18.56 1.67
C GLN A 287 -16.76 17.10 1.86
N ALA A 288 -17.68 16.17 2.12
CA ALA A 288 -17.35 14.74 2.26
C ALA A 288 -16.82 14.15 0.95
N LEU A 289 -17.52 14.39 -0.16
CA LEU A 289 -17.09 13.97 -1.49
C LEU A 289 -15.74 14.60 -1.86
N LEU A 290 -15.62 15.91 -1.68
CA LEU A 290 -14.37 16.63 -1.98
C LEU A 290 -13.21 16.08 -1.15
N ALA A 291 -13.39 15.88 0.16
CA ALA A 291 -12.36 15.32 1.04
C ALA A 291 -11.93 13.91 0.59
N ALA A 292 -12.87 13.04 0.21
CA ALA A 292 -12.55 11.70 -0.26
C ALA A 292 -11.74 11.71 -1.56
N LEU A 293 -12.11 12.57 -2.52
CA LEU A 293 -11.43 12.72 -3.79
C LEU A 293 -10.04 13.36 -3.63
N LEU A 294 -9.93 14.42 -2.83
CA LEU A 294 -8.66 15.10 -2.57
C LEU A 294 -7.68 14.19 -1.82
N LEU A 295 -8.15 13.44 -0.83
CA LEU A 295 -7.32 12.47 -0.12
C LEU A 295 -6.73 11.46 -1.11
N ARG A 296 -7.54 10.97 -2.03
CA ARG A 296 -7.10 10.04 -3.06
C ARG A 296 -6.05 10.67 -3.98
N LEU A 297 -6.29 11.90 -4.42
CA LEU A 297 -5.33 12.65 -5.23
C LEU A 297 -3.99 12.80 -4.52
N ILE A 298 -4.01 13.30 -3.28
CA ILE A 298 -2.81 13.51 -2.46
C ILE A 298 -2.02 12.21 -2.34
N TRP A 299 -2.67 11.10 -1.99
CA TRP A 299 -2.02 9.81 -1.84
C TRP A 299 -1.40 9.32 -3.14
N THR A 300 -2.12 9.46 -4.24
CA THR A 300 -1.65 9.04 -5.56
C THR A 300 -0.47 9.87 -6.04
N VAL A 301 -0.55 11.19 -5.89
CA VAL A 301 0.55 12.09 -6.26
C VAL A 301 1.77 11.85 -5.39
N ALA A 302 1.58 11.69 -4.08
CA ALA A 302 2.68 11.39 -3.15
C ALA A 302 3.39 10.08 -3.52
N GLU A 303 2.65 9.02 -3.85
CA GLU A 303 3.24 7.76 -4.33
C GLU A 303 3.99 7.94 -5.65
N ALA A 304 3.39 8.64 -6.60
CA ALA A 304 4.00 8.85 -7.91
C ALA A 304 5.31 9.64 -7.78
N VAL A 305 5.31 10.69 -6.96
CA VAL A 305 6.51 11.51 -6.69
C VAL A 305 7.57 10.66 -5.99
N ALA A 306 7.21 9.93 -4.93
CA ALA A 306 8.16 9.07 -4.22
C ALA A 306 8.74 7.98 -5.13
N ALA A 307 7.89 7.32 -5.93
CA ALA A 307 8.33 6.31 -6.90
C ALA A 307 9.28 6.92 -7.94
N LEU A 308 8.97 8.10 -8.48
CA LEU A 308 9.79 8.79 -9.46
C LEU A 308 11.15 9.21 -8.89
N VAL A 309 11.17 9.85 -7.72
CA VAL A 309 12.40 10.28 -7.05
C VAL A 309 13.30 9.09 -6.75
N LEU A 310 12.74 8.02 -6.20
CA LEU A 310 13.49 6.80 -5.89
C LEU A 310 13.93 6.05 -7.15
N TRP A 311 13.18 6.14 -8.23
CA TRP A 311 13.53 5.57 -9.51
C TRP A 311 14.67 6.32 -10.19
N LEU A 312 14.61 7.64 -10.26
CA LEU A 312 15.67 8.48 -10.85
C LEU A 312 16.96 8.42 -10.03
N GLY A 313 16.85 8.30 -8.71
CA GLY A 313 18.01 8.09 -7.83
C GLY A 313 18.62 6.68 -7.93
N TRP A 314 18.06 5.79 -8.74
CA TRP A 314 18.59 4.45 -9.00
C TRP A 314 19.74 4.53 -10.00
N ARG A 315 20.88 5.04 -9.57
CA ARG A 315 22.14 4.83 -10.28
C ARG A 315 22.58 3.40 -10.02
N ASP A 316 22.89 2.67 -11.10
CA ASP A 316 23.40 1.30 -11.08
C ASP A 316 24.73 1.22 -10.31
N SER A 317 24.66 1.16 -9.00
CA SER A 317 25.74 0.77 -8.13
C SER A 317 25.66 -0.74 -7.87
N VAL A 318 25.62 -1.51 -8.93
CA VAL A 318 25.89 -2.95 -8.87
C VAL A 318 27.33 -3.14 -9.33
N PRO A 319 28.30 -3.35 -8.44
CA PRO A 319 29.53 -3.98 -8.84
C PRO A 319 29.16 -5.38 -9.31
N MET A 320 29.29 -5.65 -10.58
CA MET A 320 29.32 -7.01 -11.12
C MET A 320 30.60 -7.66 -10.59
N GLN A 321 30.57 -8.19 -9.37
CA GLN A 321 31.54 -9.18 -8.95
C GLN A 321 31.14 -10.49 -9.65
N VAL A 322 31.53 -10.59 -10.91
CA VAL A 322 31.76 -11.88 -11.53
C VAL A 322 32.96 -12.46 -10.79
N GLN A 323 32.70 -13.28 -9.80
CA GLN A 323 33.71 -14.20 -9.30
C GLN A 323 34.04 -15.15 -10.45
N HIS A 324 35.04 -14.79 -11.24
CA HIS A 324 35.79 -15.75 -12.01
C HIS A 324 36.53 -16.63 -11.01
N SER A 325 35.88 -17.74 -10.60
CA SER A 325 36.60 -18.89 -10.09
C SER A 325 37.47 -19.39 -11.24
N ASN A 326 38.76 -19.09 -11.14
CA ASN A 326 39.76 -19.54 -12.07
C ASN A 326 39.83 -21.09 -12.00
N PRO A 327 39.60 -21.83 -13.11
CA PRO A 327 39.63 -23.30 -13.09
C PRO A 327 41.02 -23.88 -12.86
N ALA A 328 42.03 -23.04 -12.62
CA ALA A 328 43.43 -23.43 -12.50
C ALA A 328 43.86 -23.92 -11.10
N ASP A 329 43.05 -23.74 -10.03
CA ASP A 329 43.41 -24.14 -8.67
C ASP A 329 42.92 -25.52 -8.23
N GLN A 330 42.41 -26.36 -9.15
CA GLN A 330 42.03 -27.76 -8.86
C GLN A 330 43.03 -28.80 -9.36
N LYS A 331 44.27 -28.43 -9.61
CA LYS A 331 45.34 -29.39 -9.94
C LYS A 331 46.60 -29.07 -9.13
N SER A 332 46.63 -29.42 -7.87
CA SER A 332 47.85 -29.73 -7.12
C SER A 332 47.54 -30.68 -5.99
#